data_2c9d3262f3667059a724958684144653
#
_entry.id   2c9d3262f3667059a724958684144653
#
_cell.length_a   1.000
_cell.length_b   1.000
_cell.length_c   1.000
_cell.angle_alpha   90.00
_cell.angle_beta   90.00
_cell.angle_gamma   90.00
#
_symmetry.space_group_name_H-M   'P 1'
#
loop_
_entity.id
_entity.type
_entity.pdbx_description
1 polymer ?
#
loop_
_entity_poly.entity_id
_entity_poly.type
_entity_poly.pdbx_seq_one_letter_code
_entity_poly.pdbx_strand_id
1 'polypeptide(L)'
;MPIHENVGGLIRLAKRRNGILLALIAMCVMTLSVSLRAKSNDQVPYPMGYRMWTHVRTVLIGPQSPAFESFGGLHHIYANGKAMEGYRAGRFPDGSVLVFELLETRENAGVTTEGPRKRVGVMVKESKRYAETGGWGFESFQGDSQTERRLNPEGRIACFKCHEPQKDNDYVFSKLRK
;
A
#
# COMPACT_ATOMS: atom_id res chain seq x y z
N MET A 1 32.44 -59.87 -47.95
CA MET A 1 31.09 -59.36 -47.66
C MET A 1 31.22 -58.45 -46.44
N PRO A 2 31.28 -57.14 -46.55
CA PRO A 2 31.50 -56.26 -45.40
C PRO A 2 30.14 -55.76 -44.89
N ILE A 3 29.95 -55.87 -43.58
CA ILE A 3 28.80 -55.34 -42.85
C ILE A 3 29.13 -53.87 -42.48
N HIS A 4 28.55 -52.93 -43.24
CA HIS A 4 28.56 -51.53 -42.84
C HIS A 4 27.31 -51.24 -42.02
N GLU A 5 27.41 -51.35 -40.74
CA GLU A 5 26.33 -50.97 -39.83
C GLU A 5 26.30 -49.47 -39.55
N ASN A 6 25.14 -49.07 -39.55
CA ASN A 6 24.45 -47.82 -39.45
C ASN A 6 24.74 -47.03 -38.14
N VAL A 7 25.96 -46.50 -37.97
CA VAL A 7 26.40 -45.71 -36.79
C VAL A 7 25.85 -44.27 -36.89
N GLY A 8 25.48 -43.81 -38.08
CA GLY A 8 25.03 -42.43 -38.30
C GLY A 8 23.63 -42.12 -37.76
N GLY A 9 22.77 -43.12 -37.62
CA GLY A 9 21.40 -42.95 -37.11
C GLY A 9 21.31 -42.73 -35.58
N LEU A 10 22.13 -43.44 -34.83
CA LEU A 10 22.18 -43.34 -33.36
C LEU A 10 22.72 -42.00 -32.87
N ILE A 11 23.71 -41.43 -33.55
CA ILE A 11 24.28 -40.12 -33.18
C ILE A 11 23.30 -39.00 -33.46
N ARG A 12 22.51 -39.07 -34.55
CA ARG A 12 21.48 -38.07 -34.83
C ARG A 12 20.32 -38.06 -33.85
N LEU A 13 19.88 -39.25 -33.40
CA LEU A 13 18.83 -39.39 -32.39
C LEU A 13 19.26 -38.89 -31.00
N ALA A 14 20.52 -39.14 -30.57
CA ALA A 14 21.06 -38.63 -29.32
C ALA A 14 21.17 -37.10 -29.31
N LYS A 15 21.61 -36.52 -30.41
CA LYS A 15 21.75 -35.05 -30.54
C LYS A 15 20.38 -34.33 -30.54
N ARG A 16 19.34 -34.96 -31.11
CA ARG A 16 17.96 -34.46 -31.11
C ARG A 16 17.32 -34.51 -29.71
N ARG A 17 17.53 -35.63 -28.98
CA ARG A 17 17.02 -35.78 -27.59
C ARG A 17 17.64 -34.77 -26.64
N ASN A 18 18.95 -34.52 -26.72
CA ASN A 18 19.65 -33.55 -25.89
C ASN A 18 19.20 -32.08 -26.21
N GLY A 19 18.91 -31.78 -27.49
CA GLY A 19 18.38 -30.45 -27.88
C GLY A 19 16.97 -30.20 -27.33
N ILE A 20 16.10 -31.22 -27.35
CA ILE A 20 14.74 -31.10 -26.79
C ILE A 20 14.78 -30.98 -25.26
N LEU A 21 15.66 -31.73 -24.59
CA LEU A 21 15.81 -31.66 -23.14
C LEU A 21 16.32 -30.28 -22.68
N LEU A 22 17.30 -29.70 -23.40
CA LEU A 22 17.81 -28.34 -23.14
C LEU A 22 16.75 -27.25 -23.37
N ALA A 23 15.91 -27.40 -24.43
CA ALA A 23 14.83 -26.48 -24.70
C ALA A 23 13.73 -26.52 -23.61
N LEU A 24 13.39 -27.69 -23.10
CA LEU A 24 12.42 -27.87 -22.04
C LEU A 24 12.93 -27.29 -20.70
N ILE A 25 14.23 -27.46 -20.40
CA ILE A 25 14.84 -26.87 -19.20
C ILE A 25 14.87 -25.34 -19.31
N ALA A 26 15.22 -24.77 -20.47
CA ALA A 26 15.21 -23.33 -20.68
C ALA A 26 13.80 -22.72 -20.55
N MET A 27 12.76 -23.41 -21.05
CA MET A 27 11.37 -22.99 -20.93
C MET A 27 10.88 -23.06 -19.47
N CYS A 28 11.27 -24.07 -18.71
CA CYS A 28 10.95 -24.22 -17.29
C CYS A 28 11.61 -23.12 -16.43
N VAL A 29 12.86 -22.74 -16.76
CA VAL A 29 13.57 -21.65 -16.07
C VAL A 29 12.93 -20.29 -16.37
N MET A 30 12.47 -20.05 -17.61
CA MET A 30 11.75 -18.81 -17.96
C MET A 30 10.40 -18.70 -17.24
N THR A 31 9.65 -19.78 -17.12
CA THR A 31 8.34 -19.74 -16.41
C THR A 31 8.53 -19.54 -14.90
N LEU A 32 9.58 -20.12 -14.30
CA LEU A 32 9.90 -19.91 -12.89
C LEU A 32 10.32 -18.46 -12.60
N SER A 33 11.05 -17.82 -13.52
CA SER A 33 11.48 -16.42 -13.39
C SER A 33 10.32 -15.43 -13.47
N VAL A 34 9.27 -15.73 -14.23
CA VAL A 34 8.04 -14.93 -14.30
C VAL A 34 7.22 -15.05 -13.01
N SER A 35 7.17 -16.25 -12.43
CA SER A 35 6.42 -16.46 -11.17
C SER A 35 7.07 -15.82 -9.94
N LEU A 36 8.39 -15.65 -9.92
CA LEU A 36 9.11 -14.93 -8.84
C LEU A 36 8.94 -13.40 -8.91
N ARG A 37 8.55 -12.85 -10.06
CA ARG A 37 8.36 -11.40 -10.23
C ARG A 37 6.99 -10.89 -9.78
N ALA A 38 6.07 -11.76 -9.43
CA ALA A 38 4.69 -11.44 -9.08
C ALA A 38 4.44 -11.15 -7.58
N LYS A 39 5.49 -11.07 -6.76
CA LYS A 39 5.37 -10.53 -5.39
C LYS A 39 5.90 -9.10 -5.37
N SER A 40 5.21 -8.18 -6.07
CA SER A 40 5.36 -6.77 -5.75
C SER A 40 4.93 -6.61 -4.30
N ASN A 41 5.82 -6.10 -3.48
CA ASN A 41 5.53 -5.79 -2.08
C ASN A 41 4.50 -4.65 -2.07
N ASP A 42 3.21 -5.01 -2.16
CA ASP A 42 2.08 -4.08 -2.27
C ASP A 42 1.78 -3.37 -0.93
N GLN A 43 2.75 -3.45 -0.01
CA GLN A 43 2.62 -2.91 1.33
C GLN A 43 3.06 -1.44 1.38
N VAL A 44 2.16 -0.59 1.84
CA VAL A 44 2.49 0.79 2.20
C VAL A 44 3.45 0.79 3.40
N PRO A 45 4.60 1.48 3.35
CA PRO A 45 5.56 1.52 4.46
C PRO A 45 5.04 2.36 5.64
N TYR A 46 5.56 2.08 6.85
CA TYR A 46 5.32 2.96 8.00
C TYR A 46 5.97 4.34 7.72
N PRO A 47 5.27 5.44 7.97
CA PRO A 47 5.73 6.80 7.65
C PRO A 47 6.68 7.32 8.73
N MET A 48 7.93 6.88 8.71
CA MET A 48 8.93 7.27 9.71
C MET A 48 9.02 8.79 9.87
N GLY A 49 9.04 9.27 11.12
CA GLY A 49 9.22 10.68 11.44
C GLY A 49 8.03 11.59 11.08
N TYR A 50 6.85 11.05 10.76
CA TYR A 50 5.69 11.82 10.29
C TYR A 50 5.26 12.93 11.27
N ARG A 51 5.51 12.82 12.55
CA ARG A 51 5.19 13.86 13.54
C ARG A 51 5.99 15.15 13.33
N MET A 52 7.07 15.12 12.55
CA MET A 52 7.84 16.29 12.12
C MET A 52 7.33 16.91 10.81
N TRP A 53 6.29 16.32 10.21
CA TRP A 53 5.68 16.85 8.98
C TRP A 53 4.67 17.96 9.29
N THR A 54 4.12 18.56 8.23
CA THR A 54 3.08 19.59 8.40
C THR A 54 1.83 18.98 9.03
N HIS A 55 1.42 19.49 10.17
CA HIS A 55 0.13 19.21 10.76
C HIS A 55 -0.96 19.96 9.97
N VAL A 56 -1.88 19.23 9.35
CA VAL A 56 -2.92 19.81 8.48
C VAL A 56 -4.16 20.18 9.28
N ARG A 57 -4.61 19.30 10.15
CA ARG A 57 -5.77 19.53 11.02
C ARG A 57 -5.89 18.50 12.12
N THR A 58 -6.66 18.87 13.14
CA THR A 58 -7.18 17.96 14.17
C THR A 58 -8.70 17.84 14.03
N VAL A 59 -9.23 16.62 14.27
CA VAL A 59 -10.66 16.34 14.30
C VAL A 59 -10.95 15.47 15.53
N LEU A 60 -11.99 15.81 16.29
CA LEU A 60 -12.53 14.95 17.34
C LEU A 60 -13.81 14.28 16.81
N ILE A 61 -13.82 12.95 16.82
CA ILE A 61 -15.02 12.16 16.53
C ILE A 61 -15.59 11.69 17.87
N GLY A 62 -16.66 12.32 18.27
CA GLY A 62 -17.38 12.02 19.50
C GLY A 62 -18.47 10.96 19.34
N PRO A 63 -19.09 10.52 20.46
CA PRO A 63 -20.07 9.42 20.50
C PRO A 63 -21.32 9.63 19.62
N GLN A 64 -21.65 10.88 19.26
CA GLN A 64 -22.80 11.19 18.41
C GLN A 64 -22.54 10.90 16.91
N SER A 65 -21.28 10.66 16.53
CA SER A 65 -20.93 10.37 15.14
C SER A 65 -21.22 8.92 14.78
N PRO A 66 -21.82 8.63 13.61
CA PRO A 66 -21.98 7.25 13.13
C PRO A 66 -20.62 6.56 12.87
N ALA A 67 -19.52 7.33 12.76
CA ALA A 67 -18.17 6.81 12.61
C ALA A 67 -17.49 6.51 13.96
N PHE A 68 -18.14 6.74 15.11
CA PHE A 68 -17.48 6.68 16.42
C PHE A 68 -16.93 5.30 16.76
N GLU A 69 -17.68 4.24 16.48
CA GLU A 69 -17.24 2.86 16.77
C GLU A 69 -15.89 2.54 16.12
N SER A 70 -15.72 2.92 14.87
CA SER A 70 -14.49 2.65 14.11
C SER A 70 -13.40 3.71 14.27
N PHE A 71 -13.79 4.97 14.47
CA PHE A 71 -12.90 6.13 14.39
C PHE A 71 -13.06 7.10 15.56
N GLY A 72 -13.74 6.73 16.64
CA GLY A 72 -13.91 7.58 17.82
C GLY A 72 -12.59 7.93 18.48
N GLY A 73 -12.43 9.22 18.81
CA GLY A 73 -11.24 9.78 19.42
C GLY A 73 -10.68 11.01 18.70
N LEU A 74 -9.49 11.39 19.07
CA LEU A 74 -8.79 12.54 18.53
C LEU A 74 -7.94 12.12 17.34
N HIS A 75 -8.09 12.85 16.24
CA HIS A 75 -7.38 12.58 14.99
C HIS A 75 -6.47 13.72 14.63
N HIS A 76 -5.19 13.44 14.44
CA HIS A 76 -4.24 14.37 13.83
C HIS A 76 -3.91 13.93 12.41
N ILE A 77 -4.00 14.87 11.48
CA ILE A 77 -3.64 14.64 10.07
C ILE A 77 -2.31 15.33 9.79
N TYR A 78 -1.34 14.55 9.33
CA TYR A 78 -0.02 15.03 8.90
C TYR A 78 0.18 14.79 7.40
N ALA A 79 0.93 15.68 6.77
CA ALA A 79 1.23 15.62 5.35
C ALA A 79 2.73 15.86 5.10
N ASN A 80 3.34 15.02 4.26
CA ASN A 80 4.70 15.28 3.78
C ASN A 80 4.73 16.44 2.78
N GLY A 81 5.93 16.88 2.37
CA GLY A 81 6.10 18.00 1.45
C GLY A 81 5.33 17.83 0.13
N LYS A 82 5.32 16.61 -0.44
CA LYS A 82 4.56 16.30 -1.67
C LYS A 82 3.05 16.40 -1.47
N ALA A 83 2.54 15.91 -0.36
CA ALA A 83 1.13 16.05 -0.04
C ALA A 83 0.73 17.52 0.18
N MET A 84 1.62 18.35 0.71
CA MET A 84 1.40 19.80 0.84
C MET A 84 1.32 20.52 -0.52
N GLU A 85 2.07 20.06 -1.53
CA GLU A 85 1.88 20.50 -2.92
C GLU A 85 0.46 20.16 -3.40
N GLY A 86 0.01 18.91 -3.14
CA GLY A 86 -1.32 18.42 -3.49
C GLY A 86 -2.46 19.23 -2.86
N TYR A 87 -2.36 19.57 -1.58
CA TYR A 87 -3.36 20.43 -0.92
C TYR A 87 -3.49 21.82 -1.55
N ARG A 88 -2.39 22.39 -2.06
CA ARG A 88 -2.41 23.70 -2.73
C ARG A 88 -2.98 23.61 -4.14
N ALA A 89 -2.67 22.52 -4.85
CA ALA A 89 -3.07 22.29 -6.24
C ALA A 89 -4.47 21.68 -6.39
N GLY A 90 -5.03 21.11 -5.32
CA GLY A 90 -6.30 20.34 -5.35
C GLY A 90 -6.14 18.91 -5.93
N ARG A 91 -4.92 18.47 -6.24
CA ARG A 91 -4.61 17.13 -6.72
C ARG A 91 -3.23 16.70 -6.21
N PHE A 92 -3.14 15.48 -5.69
CA PHE A 92 -1.94 15.00 -5.02
C PHE A 92 -0.97 14.32 -6.02
N PRO A 93 0.29 14.79 -6.13
CA PRO A 93 1.30 14.13 -6.95
C PRO A 93 1.76 12.81 -6.34
N ASP A 94 2.34 11.93 -7.18
CA ASP A 94 2.98 10.69 -6.71
C ASP A 94 4.07 11.01 -5.67
N GLY A 95 4.16 10.15 -4.64
CA GLY A 95 4.99 10.38 -3.46
C GLY A 95 4.32 11.24 -2.37
N SER A 96 3.07 11.70 -2.55
CA SER A 96 2.29 12.28 -1.46
C SER A 96 2.02 11.22 -0.40
N VAL A 97 2.24 11.59 0.86
CA VAL A 97 1.91 10.73 2.01
C VAL A 97 1.08 11.56 2.99
N LEU A 98 -0.07 11.00 3.35
CA LEU A 98 -0.95 11.51 4.39
C LEU A 98 -0.95 10.50 5.55
N VAL A 99 -0.84 11.01 6.74
CA VAL A 99 -0.91 10.22 7.97
C VAL A 99 -2.09 10.67 8.79
N PHE A 100 -2.86 9.71 9.22
CA PHE A 100 -3.98 9.85 10.11
C PHE A 100 -3.62 9.15 11.43
N GLU A 101 -3.35 9.93 12.45
CA GLU A 101 -3.03 9.42 13.78
C GLU A 101 -4.30 9.46 14.63
N LEU A 102 -4.77 8.31 15.09
CA LEU A 102 -5.94 8.19 15.97
C LEU A 102 -5.51 7.89 17.39
N LEU A 103 -5.93 8.76 18.31
CA LEU A 103 -5.67 8.65 19.73
C LEU A 103 -6.98 8.52 20.51
N GLU A 104 -6.92 7.88 21.65
CA GLU A 104 -7.96 8.01 22.66
C GLU A 104 -8.03 9.45 23.16
N THR A 105 -9.13 9.81 23.78
CA THR A 105 -9.27 11.07 24.51
C THR A 105 -9.23 10.80 26.01
N ARG A 106 -8.62 11.71 26.75
CA ARG A 106 -8.71 11.81 28.20
C ARG A 106 -9.37 13.11 28.56
N GLU A 107 -10.42 13.03 29.35
CA GLU A 107 -11.13 14.20 29.82
C GLU A 107 -10.95 14.36 31.32
N ASN A 108 -10.55 15.55 31.75
CA ASN A 108 -10.43 15.92 33.15
C ASN A 108 -10.78 17.40 33.30
N ALA A 109 -11.71 17.69 34.21
CA ALA A 109 -12.14 19.06 34.55
C ALA A 109 -12.49 19.93 33.33
N GLY A 110 -13.15 19.34 32.31
CA GLY A 110 -13.52 20.04 31.07
C GLY A 110 -12.39 20.22 30.06
N VAL A 111 -11.20 19.64 30.32
CA VAL A 111 -10.06 19.64 29.40
C VAL A 111 -9.96 18.27 28.76
N THR A 112 -10.00 18.24 27.41
CA THR A 112 -9.77 17.02 26.62
C THR A 112 -8.33 17.01 26.12
N THR A 113 -7.59 15.96 26.47
CA THR A 113 -6.20 15.75 26.05
C THR A 113 -6.03 14.43 25.29
N GLU A 114 -4.86 14.27 24.66
CA GLU A 114 -4.47 13.02 24.00
C GLU A 114 -4.32 11.89 25.01
N GLY A 115 -4.90 10.74 24.69
CA GLY A 115 -4.67 9.46 25.34
C GLY A 115 -3.74 8.56 24.54
N PRO A 116 -3.73 7.25 24.83
CA PRO A 116 -2.97 6.26 24.06
C PRO A 116 -3.31 6.29 22.58
N ARG A 117 -2.30 6.00 21.74
CA ARG A 117 -2.51 5.88 20.30
C ARG A 117 -3.23 4.57 19.98
N LYS A 118 -4.34 4.68 19.27
CA LYS A 118 -5.12 3.53 18.80
C LYS A 118 -4.53 2.96 17.52
N ARG A 119 -4.13 3.84 16.58
CA ARG A 119 -3.54 3.44 15.30
C ARG A 119 -2.93 4.60 14.52
N VAL A 120 -2.09 4.25 13.56
CA VAL A 120 -1.57 5.15 12.52
C VAL A 120 -2.09 4.66 11.17
N GLY A 121 -3.01 5.41 10.56
CA GLY A 121 -3.47 5.18 9.20
C GLY A 121 -2.59 5.95 8.20
N VAL A 122 -2.32 5.35 7.06
CA VAL A 122 -1.43 5.91 6.03
C VAL A 122 -2.09 5.82 4.67
N MET A 123 -2.05 6.91 3.91
CA MET A 123 -2.34 6.97 2.49
C MET A 123 -1.08 7.37 1.73
N VAL A 124 -0.71 6.62 0.71
CA VAL A 124 0.43 6.92 -0.18
C VAL A 124 -0.06 7.01 -1.61
N LYS A 125 0.28 8.11 -2.30
CA LYS A 125 -0.02 8.29 -3.73
C LYS A 125 1.07 7.67 -4.58
N GLU A 126 0.73 6.64 -5.34
CA GLU A 126 1.53 6.01 -6.40
C GLU A 126 0.57 5.58 -7.52
N SER A 127 0.32 6.48 -8.47
CA SER A 127 -0.77 6.37 -9.45
C SER A 127 -0.74 5.09 -10.28
N LYS A 128 0.45 4.59 -10.63
CA LYS A 128 0.61 3.34 -11.39
C LYS A 128 0.40 2.10 -10.52
N ARG A 129 0.87 2.13 -9.27
CA ARG A 129 0.85 1.00 -8.36
C ARG A 129 -0.55 0.75 -7.79
N TYR A 130 -1.26 1.81 -7.48
CA TYR A 130 -2.58 1.78 -6.87
C TYR A 130 -3.69 2.26 -7.83
N ALA A 131 -3.58 1.95 -9.13
CA ALA A 131 -4.51 2.42 -10.15
C ALA A 131 -5.98 2.07 -9.84
N GLU A 132 -6.23 0.87 -9.28
CA GLU A 132 -7.57 0.38 -8.92
C GLU A 132 -8.20 1.12 -7.73
N THR A 133 -7.40 1.86 -6.96
CA THR A 133 -7.83 2.62 -5.79
C THR A 133 -7.59 4.12 -5.98
N GLY A 134 -7.78 4.63 -7.20
CA GLY A 134 -7.58 6.04 -7.53
C GLY A 134 -6.14 6.53 -7.36
N GLY A 135 -5.17 5.62 -7.41
CA GLY A 135 -3.75 5.89 -7.22
C GLY A 135 -3.32 5.96 -5.76
N TRP A 136 -4.17 5.59 -4.80
CA TRP A 136 -3.87 5.63 -3.37
C TRP A 136 -3.70 4.23 -2.76
N GLY A 137 -2.56 3.97 -2.16
CA GLY A 137 -2.34 2.84 -1.27
C GLY A 137 -2.77 3.16 0.15
N PHE A 138 -3.37 2.19 0.85
CA PHE A 138 -3.86 2.33 2.21
C PHE A 138 -3.20 1.32 3.14
N GLU A 139 -2.84 1.75 4.35
CA GLU A 139 -2.39 0.87 5.42
C GLU A 139 -2.80 1.45 6.78
N SER A 140 -2.80 0.60 7.80
CA SER A 140 -3.00 0.99 9.18
C SER A 140 -2.07 0.18 10.08
N PHE A 141 -1.46 0.84 11.06
CA PHE A 141 -0.57 0.23 12.04
C PHE A 141 -1.20 0.31 13.43
N GLN A 142 -1.03 -0.74 14.23
CA GLN A 142 -1.62 -0.84 15.55
C GLN A 142 -0.85 0.00 16.57
N GLY A 143 -1.55 0.87 17.29
CA GLY A 143 -0.99 1.64 18.42
C GLY A 143 0.33 2.32 18.05
N ASP A 144 1.37 2.03 18.83
CA ASP A 144 2.73 2.55 18.61
C ASP A 144 3.60 1.65 17.74
N SER A 145 3.07 0.50 17.28
CA SER A 145 3.81 -0.43 16.44
C SER A 145 4.08 0.14 15.04
N GLN A 146 5.31 -0.01 14.57
CA GLN A 146 5.73 0.35 13.22
C GLN A 146 5.63 -0.82 12.23
N THR A 147 5.33 -2.01 12.72
CA THR A 147 5.34 -3.27 11.95
C THR A 147 4.03 -4.04 12.00
N GLU A 148 3.24 -3.88 13.06
CA GLU A 148 1.97 -4.57 13.23
C GLU A 148 0.90 -3.91 12.36
N ARG A 149 0.64 -4.55 11.22
CA ARG A 149 -0.32 -4.09 10.20
C ARG A 149 -1.73 -4.58 10.51
N ARG A 150 -2.71 -3.72 10.26
CA ARG A 150 -4.12 -4.01 10.53
C ARG A 150 -4.94 -4.32 9.27
N LEU A 151 -4.43 -3.95 8.09
CA LEU A 151 -5.19 -4.12 6.85
C LEU A 151 -4.72 -5.36 6.09
N ASN A 152 -5.67 -6.24 5.84
CA ASN A 152 -5.60 -7.26 4.79
C ASN A 152 -6.02 -6.65 3.44
N PRO A 153 -5.98 -7.36 2.31
CA PRO A 153 -6.40 -6.84 1.00
C PRO A 153 -7.83 -6.27 1.01
N GLU A 154 -8.77 -6.96 1.64
CA GLU A 154 -10.19 -6.54 1.73
C GLU A 154 -10.32 -5.25 2.55
N GLY A 155 -9.57 -5.10 3.63
CA GLY A 155 -9.52 -3.89 4.45
C GLY A 155 -9.01 -2.67 3.67
N ARG A 156 -8.03 -2.85 2.79
CA ARG A 156 -7.55 -1.77 1.91
C ARG A 156 -8.63 -1.31 0.92
N ILE A 157 -9.35 -2.25 0.33
CA ILE A 157 -10.49 -1.94 -0.55
C ILE A 157 -11.61 -1.24 0.23
N ALA A 158 -11.89 -1.66 1.46
CA ALA A 158 -12.88 -1.00 2.32
C ALA A 158 -12.47 0.45 2.64
N CYS A 159 -11.19 0.71 2.90
CA CYS A 159 -10.68 2.07 3.05
C CYS A 159 -10.93 2.91 1.79
N PHE A 160 -10.58 2.37 0.62
CA PHE A 160 -10.81 3.07 -0.65
C PHE A 160 -12.29 3.37 -0.87
N LYS A 161 -13.19 2.41 -0.68
CA LYS A 161 -14.64 2.63 -0.83
C LYS A 161 -15.17 3.74 0.08
N CYS A 162 -14.65 3.85 1.30
CA CYS A 162 -14.98 4.94 2.21
C CYS A 162 -14.50 6.30 1.68
N HIS A 163 -13.33 6.32 1.01
CA HIS A 163 -12.74 7.53 0.43
C HIS A 163 -13.31 7.89 -0.96
N GLU A 164 -13.95 6.97 -1.65
CA GLU A 164 -14.46 7.13 -3.02
C GLU A 164 -15.40 8.34 -3.19
N PRO A 165 -16.31 8.68 -2.25
CA PRO A 165 -17.14 9.89 -2.34
C PRO A 165 -16.34 11.21 -2.35
N GLN A 166 -15.03 11.18 -1.98
CA GLN A 166 -14.13 12.33 -2.02
C GLN A 166 -13.32 12.42 -3.31
N LYS A 167 -13.75 11.74 -4.40
CA LYS A 167 -13.03 11.70 -5.68
C LYS A 167 -12.68 13.08 -6.22
N ASP A 168 -13.56 14.06 -6.09
CA ASP A 168 -13.35 15.43 -6.56
C ASP A 168 -12.25 16.17 -5.77
N ASN A 169 -11.93 15.70 -4.56
CA ASN A 169 -10.80 16.15 -3.73
C ASN A 169 -9.67 15.12 -3.72
N ASP A 170 -9.49 14.41 -4.85
CA ASP A 170 -8.53 13.34 -5.03
C ASP A 170 -8.56 12.27 -3.90
N TYR A 171 -9.78 11.88 -3.49
CA TYR A 171 -10.08 10.89 -2.44
C TYR A 171 -9.65 11.29 -1.02
N VAL A 172 -9.40 12.58 -0.75
CA VAL A 172 -8.92 13.07 0.55
C VAL A 172 -10.01 13.84 1.27
N PHE A 173 -10.33 13.46 2.53
CA PHE A 173 -11.35 14.14 3.34
C PHE A 173 -10.89 15.51 3.85
N SER A 174 -9.62 15.65 4.17
CA SER A 174 -9.09 16.87 4.77
C SER A 174 -8.84 17.96 3.71
N LYS A 175 -9.01 19.21 4.14
CA LYS A 175 -8.65 20.38 3.35
C LYS A 175 -7.70 21.25 4.15
N LEU A 176 -6.73 21.85 3.48
CA LEU A 176 -5.83 22.82 4.11
C LEU A 176 -6.61 24.07 4.52
N ARG A 177 -6.40 24.53 5.74
CA ARG A 177 -6.86 25.87 6.14
C ARG A 177 -6.01 26.93 5.46
N LYS A 178 -6.66 27.96 4.97
CA LYS A 178 -6.01 29.19 4.50
C LYS A 178 -5.69 30.09 5.68
#